data_6e8bffd0401c3211d18cd51e454a9410
#
_entry.id   6e8bffd0401c3211d18cd51e454a9410
#
_cell.length_a   1.000
_cell.length_b   1.000
_cell.length_c   1.000
_cell.angle_alpha   90.00
_cell.angle_beta   90.00
_cell.angle_gamma   90.00
#
_symmetry.space_group_name_H-M   'P 1'
#
loop_
_entity.id
_entity.type
_entity.pdbx_description
1 polymer ?
#
loop_
_entity_poly.entity_id
_entity_poly.type
_entity_poly.pdbx_seq_one_letter_code
_entity_poly.pdbx_strand_id
1 'polypeptide(L)'
;MSLFAGVEVGPPVEVFALNQACVKDCNPNKVNLGVGAYRTNEGKPWILPVVKKAEAAIVADGSLNHEYLPVLGMDGVTNAASTLLLGDDSEAIQGKRAFGVQTLSGTGALRVGAEFLARILKRTTFYYSSPTWENHHKVFVYAGFTEPRTYRYWNQEKRGIDFEGMIADLKAAPAGAVVILHACAHNPTGIDPTQEQWKQIADVCEQQKLFPFFDSAYQGFASGDPNKDAFAVRYFVERGFELFCAQSFAKNFGLYNERIGNLTVVQKSTETTAAVASQITLLVRGMYSNPPAFGSRIVSRVLCDAALRAEWMECIKTMSSRIIAMRKALYDELIALKTPGTWEHITKQIGMFSYTGLNEKQVEILIKEYSIYLLKTGRISMCGLNENNVKYVAKAIHDAVTRASNTSKI
;
A
#
# COMPACT_ATOMS: atom_id res chain seq x y z
N MET A 1 -10.35 -38.34 20.72
CA MET A 1 -10.09 -37.64 19.43
C MET A 1 -9.71 -36.22 19.75
N SER A 2 -8.79 -35.64 18.98
CA SER A 2 -8.40 -34.20 19.14
C SER A 2 -9.57 -33.29 18.77
N LEU A 3 -9.79 -32.23 19.53
CA LEU A 3 -10.74 -31.16 19.18
C LEU A 3 -10.39 -30.45 17.87
N PHE A 4 -9.13 -30.55 17.45
CA PHE A 4 -8.61 -29.91 16.23
C PHE A 4 -8.60 -30.83 15.00
N ALA A 5 -9.12 -32.08 15.11
CA ALA A 5 -9.05 -33.08 14.04
C ALA A 5 -9.76 -32.67 12.74
N GLY A 6 -10.73 -31.74 12.83
CA GLY A 6 -11.44 -31.18 11.68
C GLY A 6 -10.91 -29.86 11.14
N VAL A 7 -9.77 -29.36 11.66
CA VAL A 7 -9.19 -28.10 11.19
C VAL A 7 -8.43 -28.34 9.88
N GLU A 8 -8.90 -27.72 8.81
CA GLU A 8 -8.24 -27.79 7.50
C GLU A 8 -6.97 -26.91 7.45
N VAL A 9 -5.99 -27.35 6.66
CA VAL A 9 -4.77 -26.55 6.41
C VAL A 9 -5.14 -25.36 5.53
N GLY A 10 -4.89 -24.16 6.03
CA GLY A 10 -5.11 -22.94 5.26
C GLY A 10 -4.18 -22.86 4.04
N PRO A 11 -4.62 -22.21 2.93
CA PRO A 11 -3.79 -22.03 1.75
C PRO A 11 -2.53 -21.21 2.08
N PRO A 12 -1.38 -21.52 1.48
CA PRO A 12 -0.16 -20.75 1.68
C PRO A 12 -0.33 -19.33 1.12
N VAL A 13 0.23 -18.35 1.83
CA VAL A 13 0.32 -16.97 1.33
C VAL A 13 1.48 -16.92 0.32
N GLU A 14 1.16 -16.65 -0.95
CA GLU A 14 2.11 -16.77 -2.09
C GLU A 14 3.41 -16.00 -1.85
N VAL A 15 3.33 -14.73 -1.42
CA VAL A 15 4.52 -13.88 -1.16
C VAL A 15 5.47 -14.51 -0.15
N PHE A 16 4.94 -15.12 0.92
CA PHE A 16 5.78 -15.75 1.95
C PHE A 16 6.35 -17.08 1.46
N ALA A 17 5.59 -17.87 0.71
CA ALA A 17 6.07 -19.12 0.12
C ALA A 17 7.20 -18.85 -0.88
N LEU A 18 7.06 -17.85 -1.76
CA LEU A 18 8.10 -17.42 -2.70
C LEU A 18 9.35 -16.92 -1.98
N ASN A 19 9.18 -16.13 -0.90
CA ASN A 19 10.32 -15.66 -0.12
C ASN A 19 11.09 -16.81 0.53
N GLN A 20 10.39 -17.80 1.09
CA GLN A 20 11.02 -18.99 1.66
C GLN A 20 11.74 -19.82 0.59
N ALA A 21 11.16 -19.98 -0.61
CA ALA A 21 11.79 -20.66 -1.73
C ALA A 21 13.08 -19.95 -2.15
N CYS A 22 13.04 -18.63 -2.31
CA CYS A 22 14.22 -17.83 -2.64
C CYS A 22 15.32 -17.92 -1.56
N VAL A 23 14.95 -17.92 -0.27
CA VAL A 23 15.96 -18.06 0.82
C VAL A 23 16.65 -19.42 0.75
N LYS A 24 15.92 -20.51 0.49
CA LYS A 24 16.43 -21.87 0.41
C LYS A 24 17.24 -22.16 -0.86
N ASP A 25 17.05 -21.38 -1.92
CA ASP A 25 17.78 -21.53 -3.17
C ASP A 25 19.26 -21.19 -2.96
N CYS A 26 20.15 -22.07 -3.42
CA CYS A 26 21.61 -21.91 -3.33
C CYS A 26 22.21 -21.20 -4.55
N ASN A 27 21.39 -20.84 -5.58
CA ASN A 27 21.88 -20.15 -6.76
C ASN A 27 22.45 -18.76 -6.38
N PRO A 28 23.73 -18.46 -6.67
CA PRO A 28 24.33 -17.17 -6.34
C PRO A 28 23.70 -15.99 -7.10
N ASN A 29 23.06 -16.27 -8.25
CA ASN A 29 22.39 -15.26 -9.08
C ASN A 29 20.90 -15.12 -8.79
N LYS A 30 20.38 -15.75 -7.72
CA LYS A 30 18.97 -15.65 -7.36
C LYS A 30 18.52 -14.21 -7.12
N VAL A 31 17.33 -13.86 -7.57
CA VAL A 31 16.75 -12.51 -7.43
C VAL A 31 15.35 -12.61 -6.81
N ASN A 32 15.12 -11.89 -5.72
CA ASN A 32 13.81 -11.83 -5.09
C ASN A 32 13.07 -10.56 -5.53
N LEU A 33 12.08 -10.74 -6.40
CA LEU A 33 11.17 -9.69 -6.88
C LEU A 33 9.75 -9.84 -6.31
N GLY A 34 9.53 -10.78 -5.37
CA GLY A 34 8.21 -11.00 -4.75
C GLY A 34 7.95 -10.09 -3.55
N VAL A 35 8.98 -9.82 -2.74
CA VAL A 35 8.84 -9.11 -1.46
C VAL A 35 8.63 -7.61 -1.66
N GLY A 36 7.59 -7.07 -1.02
CA GLY A 36 7.26 -5.64 -1.02
C GLY A 36 8.03 -4.85 0.04
N ALA A 37 9.37 -4.87 -0.02
CA ALA A 37 10.24 -4.10 0.88
C ALA A 37 11.40 -3.47 0.11
N TYR A 38 11.76 -2.22 0.47
CA TYR A 38 12.87 -1.52 -0.15
C TYR A 38 14.21 -2.21 0.13
N ARG A 39 15.10 -2.22 -0.88
CA ARG A 39 16.46 -2.75 -0.80
C ARG A 39 17.44 -1.76 -1.41
N THR A 40 18.68 -1.73 -0.87
CA THR A 40 19.79 -0.99 -1.45
C THR A 40 20.33 -1.66 -2.72
N ASN A 41 21.30 -1.06 -3.39
CA ASN A 41 21.98 -1.69 -4.53
C ASN A 41 22.69 -3.01 -4.19
N GLU A 42 23.05 -3.19 -2.92
CA GLU A 42 23.63 -4.44 -2.38
C GLU A 42 22.57 -5.48 -2.00
N GLY A 43 21.28 -5.21 -2.28
CA GLY A 43 20.17 -6.09 -1.94
C GLY A 43 19.80 -6.13 -0.45
N LYS A 44 20.33 -5.21 0.36
CA LYS A 44 20.15 -5.18 1.81
C LYS A 44 18.97 -4.26 2.23
N PRO A 45 18.33 -4.52 3.38
CA PRO A 45 17.42 -3.56 3.99
C PRO A 45 18.12 -2.21 4.23
N TRP A 46 17.41 -1.12 3.98
CA TRP A 46 17.91 0.22 4.25
C TRP A 46 17.22 0.80 5.47
N ILE A 47 17.97 1.03 6.54
CA ILE A 47 17.49 1.81 7.67
C ILE A 47 17.77 3.27 7.35
N LEU A 48 16.73 4.09 7.29
CA LEU A 48 16.83 5.50 6.95
C LEU A 48 17.73 6.23 7.97
N PRO A 49 18.68 7.07 7.54
CA PRO A 49 19.55 7.82 8.46
C PRO A 49 18.76 8.61 9.51
N VAL A 50 17.67 9.27 9.10
CA VAL A 50 16.77 10.02 10.00
C VAL A 50 16.11 9.14 11.06
N VAL A 51 15.75 7.89 10.69
CA VAL A 51 15.19 6.92 11.64
C VAL A 51 16.24 6.54 12.69
N LYS A 52 17.48 6.25 12.28
CA LYS A 52 18.59 5.98 13.23
C LYS A 52 18.82 7.14 14.20
N LYS A 53 18.75 8.37 13.73
CA LYS A 53 18.86 9.56 14.61
C LYS A 53 17.73 9.62 15.63
N ALA A 54 16.49 9.37 15.17
CA ALA A 54 15.34 9.36 16.06
C ALA A 54 15.42 8.22 17.09
N GLU A 55 15.83 7.02 16.69
CA GLU A 55 16.05 5.87 17.57
C GLU A 55 17.10 6.18 18.65
N ALA A 56 18.26 6.70 18.24
CA ALA A 56 19.32 7.07 19.19
C ALA A 56 18.84 8.11 20.22
N ALA A 57 18.08 9.10 19.77
CA ALA A 57 17.53 10.12 20.65
C ALA A 57 16.46 9.58 21.60
N ILE A 58 15.64 8.61 21.16
CA ILE A 58 14.65 7.93 22.01
C ILE A 58 15.34 7.08 23.07
N VAL A 59 16.39 6.34 22.72
CA VAL A 59 17.14 5.50 23.67
C VAL A 59 17.87 6.36 24.70
N ALA A 60 18.37 7.53 24.31
CA ALA A 60 19.07 8.46 25.22
C ALA A 60 18.12 9.26 26.14
N ASP A 61 16.82 9.27 25.86
CA ASP A 61 15.83 10.03 26.60
C ASP A 61 15.38 9.27 27.87
N GLY A 62 16.02 9.58 29.00
CA GLY A 62 15.72 8.97 30.31
C GLY A 62 14.32 9.31 30.86
N SER A 63 13.56 10.20 30.22
CA SER A 63 12.17 10.50 30.64
C SER A 63 11.15 9.52 30.04
N LEU A 64 11.53 8.76 29.00
CA LEU A 64 10.66 7.78 28.36
C LEU A 64 10.57 6.48 29.18
N ASN A 65 9.41 5.87 29.17
CA ASN A 65 9.10 4.66 29.91
C ASN A 65 8.26 3.69 29.05
N HIS A 66 7.82 2.57 29.64
CA HIS A 66 7.00 1.53 29.00
C HIS A 66 5.53 1.56 29.43
N GLU A 67 5.04 2.70 29.93
CA GLU A 67 3.62 2.85 30.27
C GLU A 67 2.74 2.78 29.02
N TYR A 68 1.50 2.37 29.20
CA TYR A 68 0.53 2.26 28.11
C TYR A 68 0.27 3.61 27.45
N LEU A 69 0.27 3.63 26.13
CA LEU A 69 -0.24 4.77 25.38
C LEU A 69 -1.78 4.88 25.51
N PRO A 70 -2.36 6.05 25.26
CA PRO A 70 -3.81 6.16 25.06
C PRO A 70 -4.30 5.16 24.01
N VAL A 71 -5.55 4.69 24.15
CA VAL A 71 -6.11 3.65 23.25
C VAL A 71 -6.13 4.08 21.79
N LEU A 72 -6.41 5.36 21.52
CA LEU A 72 -6.38 5.91 20.17
C LEU A 72 -4.97 6.28 19.70
N GLY A 73 -3.95 6.11 20.55
CA GLY A 73 -2.55 6.35 20.24
C GLY A 73 -2.01 7.68 20.77
N MET A 74 -0.79 7.99 20.38
CA MET A 74 -0.06 9.20 20.77
C MET A 74 -0.47 10.38 19.88
N ASP A 75 -0.89 11.49 20.48
CA ASP A 75 -1.31 12.69 19.73
C ASP A 75 -0.26 13.18 18.73
N GLY A 76 1.02 13.12 19.11
CA GLY A 76 2.12 13.53 18.23
C GLY A 76 2.17 12.75 16.92
N VAL A 77 1.85 11.44 16.92
CA VAL A 77 1.84 10.67 15.68
C VAL A 77 0.51 10.78 14.95
N THR A 78 -0.63 10.76 15.67
CA THR A 78 -1.95 10.77 15.02
C THR A 78 -2.23 12.12 14.34
N ASN A 79 -1.86 13.23 15.00
CA ASN A 79 -1.97 14.57 14.41
C ASN A 79 -0.99 14.76 13.24
N ALA A 80 0.29 14.40 13.42
CA ALA A 80 1.28 14.52 12.34
C ALA A 80 0.94 13.66 11.12
N ALA A 81 0.42 12.45 11.33
CA ALA A 81 0.00 11.55 10.26
C ALA A 81 -1.19 12.12 9.47
N SER A 82 -2.22 12.61 10.18
CA SER A 82 -3.38 13.22 9.56
C SER A 82 -3.02 14.51 8.81
N THR A 83 -2.14 15.34 9.40
CA THR A 83 -1.64 16.56 8.75
C THR A 83 -0.78 16.26 7.53
N LEU A 84 0.09 15.23 7.59
CA LEU A 84 0.88 14.79 6.42
C LEU A 84 -0.04 14.38 5.26
N LEU A 85 -1.15 13.70 5.55
CA LEU A 85 -2.11 13.25 4.55
C LEU A 85 -2.91 14.41 3.98
N LEU A 86 -3.52 15.23 4.84
CA LEU A 86 -4.51 16.22 4.44
C LEU A 86 -3.92 17.59 4.08
N GLY A 87 -2.71 17.89 4.56
CA GLY A 87 -2.07 19.21 4.45
C GLY A 87 -2.26 20.07 5.70
N ASP A 88 -1.27 20.94 5.96
CA ASP A 88 -1.28 21.83 7.12
C ASP A 88 -2.42 22.89 7.05
N ASP A 89 -2.84 23.25 5.84
CA ASP A 89 -3.89 24.22 5.50
C ASP A 89 -5.27 23.60 5.31
N SER A 90 -5.41 22.29 5.51
CA SER A 90 -6.68 21.58 5.34
C SER A 90 -7.77 22.12 6.27
N GLU A 91 -8.91 22.54 5.70
CA GLU A 91 -10.09 22.97 6.48
C GLU A 91 -10.60 21.86 7.41
N ALA A 92 -10.41 20.58 7.05
CA ALA A 92 -10.80 19.48 7.91
C ALA A 92 -9.91 19.37 9.17
N ILE A 93 -8.61 19.70 9.05
CA ILE A 93 -7.68 19.77 10.18
C ILE A 93 -8.00 21.00 11.04
N GLN A 94 -8.04 22.18 10.44
CA GLN A 94 -8.27 23.45 11.14
C GLN A 94 -9.64 23.49 11.83
N GLY A 95 -10.67 22.96 11.17
CA GLY A 95 -12.02 22.84 11.68
C GLY A 95 -12.25 21.65 12.63
N LYS A 96 -11.18 20.91 12.99
CA LYS A 96 -11.24 19.72 13.86
C LYS A 96 -12.25 18.65 13.40
N ARG A 97 -12.48 18.58 12.09
CA ARG A 97 -13.37 17.58 11.46
C ARG A 97 -12.61 16.30 11.07
N ALA A 98 -11.29 16.29 11.26
CA ALA A 98 -10.46 15.12 11.07
C ALA A 98 -9.69 14.78 12.34
N PHE A 99 -9.56 13.49 12.64
CA PHE A 99 -8.71 12.99 13.70
C PHE A 99 -8.02 11.68 13.29
N GLY A 100 -6.92 11.37 13.95
CA GLY A 100 -6.15 10.15 13.71
C GLY A 100 -6.35 9.12 14.82
N VAL A 101 -6.17 7.84 14.46
CA VAL A 101 -6.10 6.70 15.38
C VAL A 101 -4.86 5.91 15.04
N GLN A 102 -3.93 5.80 15.98
CA GLN A 102 -2.74 4.98 15.82
C GLN A 102 -3.11 3.51 15.74
N THR A 103 -2.56 2.79 14.75
CA THR A 103 -2.92 1.41 14.46
C THR A 103 -1.71 0.54 14.20
N LEU A 104 -1.94 -0.79 14.17
CA LEU A 104 -0.93 -1.79 13.82
C LEU A 104 -0.65 -1.76 12.30
N SER A 105 0.03 -0.70 11.85
CA SER A 105 0.30 -0.39 10.44
C SER A 105 -0.99 -0.16 9.63
N GLY A 106 -0.88 -0.07 8.30
CA GLY A 106 -2.04 0.09 7.41
C GLY A 106 -3.05 -1.05 7.51
N THR A 107 -2.59 -2.28 7.72
CA THR A 107 -3.48 -3.44 7.92
C THR A 107 -4.37 -3.25 9.14
N GLY A 108 -3.80 -2.78 10.26
CA GLY A 108 -4.58 -2.45 11.46
C GLY A 108 -5.55 -1.30 11.22
N ALA A 109 -5.15 -0.27 10.46
CA ALA A 109 -6.02 0.85 10.11
C ALA A 109 -7.21 0.41 9.26
N LEU A 110 -6.97 -0.40 8.22
CA LEU A 110 -8.03 -1.02 7.41
C LEU A 110 -8.98 -1.84 8.29
N ARG A 111 -8.43 -2.66 9.20
CA ARG A 111 -9.24 -3.52 10.07
C ARG A 111 -10.10 -2.72 11.04
N VAL A 112 -9.54 -1.72 11.74
CA VAL A 112 -10.29 -0.86 12.68
C VAL A 112 -11.40 -0.11 11.96
N GLY A 113 -11.09 0.51 10.81
CA GLY A 113 -12.08 1.21 10.01
C GLY A 113 -13.15 0.29 9.45
N ALA A 114 -12.79 -0.89 8.95
CA ALA A 114 -13.74 -1.87 8.45
C ALA A 114 -14.68 -2.38 9.57
N GLU A 115 -14.16 -2.67 10.76
CA GLU A 115 -15.03 -3.06 11.89
C GLU A 115 -15.98 -1.95 12.31
N PHE A 116 -15.53 -0.70 12.32
CA PHE A 116 -16.40 0.43 12.60
C PHE A 116 -17.54 0.52 11.56
N LEU A 117 -17.21 0.43 10.27
CA LEU A 117 -18.22 0.50 9.21
C LEU A 117 -19.20 -0.68 9.25
N ALA A 118 -18.70 -1.90 9.47
CA ALA A 118 -19.55 -3.10 9.49
C ALA A 118 -20.37 -3.20 10.78
N ARG A 119 -19.72 -3.01 11.95
CA ARG A 119 -20.37 -3.30 13.24
C ARG A 119 -21.16 -2.12 13.80
N ILE A 120 -20.68 -0.88 13.60
CA ILE A 120 -21.34 0.32 14.13
C ILE A 120 -22.28 0.92 13.09
N LEU A 121 -21.80 1.16 11.85
CA LEU A 121 -22.63 1.74 10.78
C LEU A 121 -23.42 0.70 9.97
N LYS A 122 -23.32 -0.60 10.32
CA LYS A 122 -24.07 -1.71 9.72
C LYS A 122 -23.93 -1.82 8.19
N ARG A 123 -22.74 -1.48 7.66
CA ARG A 123 -22.45 -1.63 6.24
C ARG A 123 -22.16 -3.09 5.93
N THR A 124 -22.76 -3.62 4.86
CA THR A 124 -22.62 -5.04 4.45
C THR A 124 -21.81 -5.18 3.15
N THR A 125 -21.91 -4.20 2.27
CA THR A 125 -21.35 -4.24 0.91
C THR A 125 -20.07 -3.42 0.83
N PHE A 126 -19.02 -4.00 0.27
CA PHE A 126 -17.81 -3.27 -0.06
C PHE A 126 -17.27 -3.64 -1.44
N TYR A 127 -16.66 -2.67 -2.10
CA TYR A 127 -16.03 -2.79 -3.40
C TYR A 127 -14.52 -2.61 -3.29
N TYR A 128 -13.76 -3.40 -4.03
CA TYR A 128 -12.32 -3.28 -4.18
C TYR A 128 -11.90 -3.54 -5.62
N SER A 129 -10.74 -3.02 -6.04
CA SER A 129 -10.24 -3.16 -7.41
C SER A 129 -9.94 -4.62 -7.79
N SER A 130 -10.13 -4.94 -9.06
CA SER A 130 -9.68 -6.21 -9.63
C SER A 130 -8.59 -5.94 -10.68
N PRO A 131 -7.33 -6.34 -10.41
CA PRO A 131 -6.79 -6.92 -9.16
C PRO A 131 -6.63 -5.90 -8.02
N THR A 132 -6.35 -6.39 -6.81
CA THR A 132 -6.02 -5.60 -5.63
C THR A 132 -4.95 -6.27 -4.76
N TRP A 133 -4.53 -5.62 -3.69
CA TRP A 133 -3.78 -6.29 -2.62
C TRP A 133 -4.64 -7.39 -1.98
N GLU A 134 -4.15 -8.62 -2.04
CA GLU A 134 -4.94 -9.82 -1.68
C GLU A 134 -5.61 -9.77 -0.30
N ASN A 135 -5.03 -8.98 0.62
CA ASN A 135 -5.52 -8.93 1.99
C ASN A 135 -6.74 -7.99 2.17
N HIS A 136 -7.07 -7.12 1.21
CA HIS A 136 -8.25 -6.26 1.29
C HIS A 136 -9.52 -7.09 1.52
N HIS A 137 -9.72 -8.13 0.73
CA HIS A 137 -10.87 -9.02 0.88
C HIS A 137 -10.97 -9.61 2.28
N LYS A 138 -9.87 -10.24 2.76
CA LYS A 138 -9.83 -10.92 4.06
C LYS A 138 -10.09 -9.95 5.22
N VAL A 139 -9.45 -8.78 5.19
CA VAL A 139 -9.59 -7.78 6.26
C VAL A 139 -11.05 -7.34 6.42
N PHE A 140 -11.75 -7.06 5.31
CA PHE A 140 -13.13 -6.58 5.35
C PHE A 140 -14.12 -7.71 5.68
N VAL A 141 -13.97 -8.89 5.09
CA VAL A 141 -14.83 -10.04 5.42
C VAL A 141 -14.70 -10.42 6.89
N TYR A 142 -13.47 -10.49 7.43
CA TYR A 142 -13.25 -10.79 8.84
C TYR A 142 -13.67 -9.65 9.78
N ALA A 143 -13.84 -8.43 9.29
CA ALA A 143 -14.41 -7.32 10.04
C ALA A 143 -15.94 -7.40 10.16
N GLY A 144 -16.59 -8.22 9.30
CA GLY A 144 -18.04 -8.43 9.35
C GLY A 144 -18.80 -8.01 8.08
N PHE A 145 -18.10 -7.63 7.01
CA PHE A 145 -18.76 -7.42 5.72
C PHE A 145 -19.15 -8.75 5.09
N THR A 146 -20.36 -8.81 4.53
CA THR A 146 -20.96 -10.04 3.98
C THR A 146 -21.08 -10.03 2.46
N GLU A 147 -20.95 -8.87 1.83
CA GLU A 147 -21.15 -8.69 0.39
C GLU A 147 -19.91 -8.10 -0.28
N PRO A 148 -18.84 -8.89 -0.48
CA PRO A 148 -17.66 -8.48 -1.25
C PRO A 148 -18.02 -8.36 -2.73
N ARG A 149 -17.62 -7.25 -3.34
CA ARG A 149 -17.76 -6.96 -4.77
C ARG A 149 -16.44 -6.43 -5.31
N THR A 150 -16.25 -6.52 -6.62
CA THR A 150 -15.09 -5.94 -7.27
C THR A 150 -15.50 -4.89 -8.30
N TYR A 151 -14.61 -3.95 -8.56
CA TYR A 151 -14.70 -3.09 -9.72
C TYR A 151 -13.50 -3.34 -10.64
N ARG A 152 -13.73 -3.27 -11.95
CA ARG A 152 -12.68 -3.40 -12.97
C ARG A 152 -11.64 -2.31 -12.79
N TYR A 153 -10.38 -2.66 -12.90
CA TYR A 153 -9.28 -1.72 -12.72
C TYR A 153 -8.17 -1.89 -13.74
N TRP A 154 -7.85 -3.13 -14.12
CA TRP A 154 -6.75 -3.43 -15.03
C TRP A 154 -7.26 -3.94 -16.37
N ASN A 155 -6.78 -3.30 -17.45
CA ASN A 155 -6.97 -3.78 -18.81
C ASN A 155 -5.69 -4.48 -19.28
N GLN A 156 -5.76 -5.78 -19.50
CA GLN A 156 -4.60 -6.62 -19.85
C GLN A 156 -4.04 -6.28 -21.24
N GLU A 157 -4.88 -5.91 -22.19
CA GLU A 157 -4.48 -5.60 -23.56
C GLU A 157 -3.76 -4.25 -23.63
N LYS A 158 -4.34 -3.23 -22.99
CA LYS A 158 -3.78 -1.87 -22.91
C LYS A 158 -2.64 -1.76 -21.88
N ARG A 159 -2.46 -2.76 -20.99
CA ARG A 159 -1.56 -2.73 -19.82
C ARG A 159 -1.70 -1.43 -19.02
N GLY A 160 -2.95 -1.06 -18.77
CA GLY A 160 -3.34 0.19 -18.12
C GLY A 160 -4.64 0.08 -17.35
N ILE A 161 -5.16 1.21 -16.87
CA ILE A 161 -6.45 1.24 -16.17
C ILE A 161 -7.60 0.96 -17.14
N ASP A 162 -8.52 0.08 -16.74
CA ASP A 162 -9.86 -0.04 -17.34
C ASP A 162 -10.79 1.00 -16.69
N PHE A 163 -10.57 2.26 -17.03
CA PHE A 163 -11.28 3.35 -16.39
C PHE A 163 -12.78 3.34 -16.67
N GLU A 164 -13.18 3.04 -17.89
CA GLU A 164 -14.60 2.94 -18.29
C GLU A 164 -15.29 1.81 -17.51
N GLY A 165 -14.61 0.67 -17.40
CA GLY A 165 -15.09 -0.45 -16.61
C GLY A 165 -15.21 -0.10 -15.13
N MET A 166 -14.22 0.56 -14.56
CA MET A 166 -14.25 1.03 -13.17
C MET A 166 -15.46 1.95 -12.91
N ILE A 167 -15.66 2.95 -13.75
CA ILE A 167 -16.78 3.91 -13.62
C ILE A 167 -18.13 3.20 -13.75
N ALA A 168 -18.26 2.27 -14.70
CA ALA A 168 -19.50 1.51 -14.89
C ALA A 168 -19.84 0.66 -13.66
N ASP A 169 -18.85 -0.02 -13.09
CA ASP A 169 -19.05 -0.87 -11.91
C ASP A 169 -19.37 -0.05 -10.66
N LEU A 170 -18.71 1.11 -10.47
CA LEU A 170 -19.01 2.01 -9.35
C LEU A 170 -20.39 2.67 -9.48
N LYS A 171 -20.84 3.00 -10.68
CA LYS A 171 -22.21 3.49 -10.92
C LYS A 171 -23.29 2.45 -10.60
N ALA A 172 -22.97 1.17 -10.73
CA ALA A 172 -23.87 0.08 -10.40
C ALA A 172 -23.85 -0.29 -8.91
N ALA A 173 -22.97 0.29 -8.12
CA ALA A 173 -22.85 -0.01 -6.70
C ALA A 173 -24.05 0.54 -5.90
N PRO A 174 -24.59 -0.21 -4.92
CA PRO A 174 -25.70 0.24 -4.11
C PRO A 174 -25.28 1.43 -3.20
N ALA A 175 -26.22 2.32 -2.95
CA ALA A 175 -25.98 3.46 -2.09
C ALA A 175 -25.50 3.02 -0.70
N GLY A 176 -24.46 3.69 -0.20
CA GLY A 176 -23.84 3.39 1.09
C GLY A 176 -22.84 2.23 1.05
N ALA A 177 -22.56 1.61 -0.10
CA ALA A 177 -21.46 0.68 -0.21
C ALA A 177 -20.12 1.36 0.09
N VAL A 178 -19.20 0.62 0.70
CA VAL A 178 -17.84 1.09 0.96
C VAL A 178 -16.97 0.80 -0.26
N VAL A 179 -16.20 1.77 -0.72
CA VAL A 179 -15.27 1.60 -1.85
C VAL A 179 -13.84 1.75 -1.36
N ILE A 180 -13.05 0.68 -1.47
CA ILE A 180 -11.63 0.70 -1.16
C ILE A 180 -10.89 1.27 -2.37
N LEU A 181 -10.16 2.36 -2.15
CA LEU A 181 -9.38 3.08 -3.14
C LEU A 181 -7.92 3.17 -2.69
N HIS A 182 -6.97 2.80 -3.54
CA HIS A 182 -5.56 3.10 -3.25
C HIS A 182 -5.32 4.60 -3.45
N ALA A 183 -4.77 5.26 -2.45
CA ALA A 183 -4.49 6.70 -2.52
C ALA A 183 -3.45 7.05 -3.59
N CYS A 184 -2.43 6.21 -3.71
CA CYS A 184 -1.37 6.26 -4.73
C CYS A 184 -0.67 4.91 -4.85
N ALA A 185 0.07 4.71 -5.95
CA ALA A 185 0.88 3.52 -6.23
C ALA A 185 0.11 2.21 -6.05
N HIS A 186 -0.97 2.08 -6.78
CA HIS A 186 -1.89 0.94 -6.71
C HIS A 186 -1.17 -0.42 -6.70
N ASN A 187 -1.44 -1.23 -5.70
CA ASN A 187 -0.93 -2.59 -5.58
C ASN A 187 -1.98 -3.60 -6.09
N PRO A 188 -1.71 -4.40 -7.15
CA PRO A 188 -0.38 -4.74 -7.69
C PRO A 188 0.04 -3.97 -8.96
N THR A 189 -0.80 -3.12 -9.54
CA THR A 189 -0.61 -2.65 -10.93
C THR A 189 0.42 -1.53 -11.08
N GLY A 190 0.64 -0.73 -10.03
CA GLY A 190 1.51 0.46 -10.10
C GLY A 190 0.94 1.60 -10.96
N ILE A 191 -0.28 1.50 -11.45
CA ILE A 191 -0.94 2.55 -12.23
C ILE A 191 -2.06 3.17 -11.41
N ASP A 192 -2.07 4.49 -11.34
CA ASP A 192 -3.09 5.26 -10.64
C ASP A 192 -3.97 6.04 -11.64
N PRO A 193 -5.21 6.38 -11.27
CA PRO A 193 -6.03 7.30 -12.02
C PRO A 193 -5.35 8.67 -12.14
N THR A 194 -5.52 9.33 -13.27
CA THR A 194 -5.12 10.73 -13.44
C THR A 194 -5.95 11.65 -12.55
N GLN A 195 -5.51 12.89 -12.35
CA GLN A 195 -6.28 13.85 -11.56
C GLN A 195 -7.70 14.05 -12.12
N GLU A 196 -7.86 14.10 -13.43
CA GLU A 196 -9.18 14.20 -14.07
C GLU A 196 -10.03 12.94 -13.86
N GLN A 197 -9.40 11.78 -13.86
CA GLN A 197 -10.10 10.53 -13.54
C GLN A 197 -10.50 10.47 -12.06
N TRP A 198 -9.68 10.97 -11.14
CA TRP A 198 -10.03 11.10 -9.74
C TRP A 198 -11.24 11.99 -9.51
N LYS A 199 -11.37 13.10 -10.26
CA LYS A 199 -12.56 13.96 -10.23
C LYS A 199 -13.82 13.18 -10.63
N GLN A 200 -13.74 12.41 -11.71
CA GLN A 200 -14.87 11.58 -12.18
C GLN A 200 -15.21 10.45 -11.18
N ILE A 201 -14.22 9.84 -10.53
CA ILE A 201 -14.46 8.85 -9.48
C ILE A 201 -15.18 9.50 -8.30
N ALA A 202 -14.77 10.71 -7.88
CA ALA A 202 -15.45 11.44 -6.83
C ALA A 202 -16.91 11.78 -7.20
N ASP A 203 -17.16 12.22 -8.45
CA ASP A 203 -18.52 12.50 -8.93
C ASP A 203 -19.41 11.25 -8.81
N VAL A 204 -18.91 10.08 -9.21
CA VAL A 204 -19.64 8.82 -9.08
C VAL A 204 -19.85 8.44 -7.61
N CYS A 205 -18.84 8.58 -6.77
CA CYS A 205 -18.97 8.31 -5.33
C CYS A 205 -20.03 9.19 -4.67
N GLU A 206 -20.09 10.46 -5.06
CA GLU A 206 -21.11 11.41 -4.56
C GLU A 206 -22.51 11.04 -5.05
N GLN A 207 -22.68 10.84 -6.34
CA GLN A 207 -23.96 10.48 -6.99
C GLN A 207 -24.55 9.18 -6.41
N GLN A 208 -23.71 8.17 -6.21
CA GLN A 208 -24.10 6.87 -5.66
C GLN A 208 -24.07 6.81 -4.14
N LYS A 209 -23.69 7.90 -3.47
CA LYS A 209 -23.55 7.96 -2.00
C LYS A 209 -22.64 6.87 -1.46
N LEU A 210 -21.54 6.58 -2.15
CA LEU A 210 -20.56 5.60 -1.72
C LEU A 210 -19.69 6.15 -0.60
N PHE A 211 -19.21 5.29 0.28
CA PHE A 211 -18.28 5.67 1.34
C PHE A 211 -16.83 5.38 0.89
N PRO A 212 -16.01 6.41 0.63
CA PRO A 212 -14.62 6.21 0.25
C PRO A 212 -13.77 5.73 1.43
N PHE A 213 -13.04 4.63 1.23
CA PHE A 213 -12.05 4.14 2.17
C PHE A 213 -10.71 4.05 1.46
N PHE A 214 -9.82 5.00 1.70
CA PHE A 214 -8.51 5.02 1.08
C PHE A 214 -7.50 4.13 1.81
N ASP A 215 -6.67 3.41 1.03
CA ASP A 215 -5.45 2.75 1.49
C ASP A 215 -4.24 3.55 1.02
N SER A 216 -3.49 4.12 1.97
CA SER A 216 -2.31 4.96 1.75
C SER A 216 -1.04 4.32 2.31
N ALA A 217 -0.54 3.28 1.63
CA ALA A 217 0.66 2.57 2.04
C ALA A 217 1.96 3.17 1.46
N TYR A 218 1.87 4.09 0.49
CA TYR A 218 3.02 4.52 -0.32
C TYR A 218 3.16 6.03 -0.43
N GLN A 219 2.49 6.82 0.42
CA GLN A 219 2.59 8.28 0.40
C GLN A 219 4.04 8.76 0.55
N GLY A 220 4.48 9.59 -0.40
CA GLY A 220 5.84 10.07 -0.53
C GLY A 220 6.77 9.09 -1.24
N PHE A 221 6.54 7.81 -1.08
CA PHE A 221 7.33 6.75 -1.70
C PHE A 221 7.03 6.55 -3.20
N ALA A 222 5.82 6.89 -3.63
CA ALA A 222 5.40 6.71 -5.01
C ALA A 222 6.07 7.71 -5.95
N SER A 223 5.94 9.01 -5.71
CA SER A 223 6.49 10.07 -6.55
C SER A 223 7.76 10.73 -5.99
N GLY A 224 8.11 10.50 -4.74
CA GLY A 224 9.13 11.24 -3.99
C GLY A 224 8.60 12.54 -3.36
N ASP A 225 7.30 12.82 -3.49
CA ASP A 225 6.65 14.00 -2.95
C ASP A 225 5.33 13.60 -2.25
N PRO A 226 5.27 13.64 -0.90
CA PRO A 226 4.07 13.27 -0.16
C PRO A 226 2.83 14.10 -0.50
N ASN A 227 3.00 15.35 -0.94
CA ASN A 227 1.88 16.21 -1.30
C ASN A 227 1.25 15.79 -2.63
N LYS A 228 2.08 15.40 -3.61
CA LYS A 228 1.57 14.83 -4.88
C LYS A 228 0.83 13.52 -4.66
N ASP A 229 1.39 12.66 -3.82
CA ASP A 229 0.82 11.34 -3.54
C ASP A 229 -0.48 11.40 -2.73
N ALA A 230 -0.76 12.51 -2.06
CA ALA A 230 -1.98 12.73 -1.29
C ALA A 230 -3.15 13.33 -2.12
N PHE A 231 -2.94 13.65 -3.40
CA PHE A 231 -3.92 14.38 -4.23
C PHE A 231 -5.33 13.77 -4.15
N ALA A 232 -5.46 12.47 -4.33
CA ALA A 232 -6.77 11.81 -4.37
C ALA A 232 -7.55 12.02 -3.06
N VAL A 233 -6.90 11.79 -1.91
CA VAL A 233 -7.53 11.94 -0.60
C VAL A 233 -7.90 13.39 -0.35
N ARG A 234 -6.99 14.34 -0.61
CA ARG A 234 -7.23 15.78 -0.41
C ARG A 234 -8.38 16.26 -1.26
N TYR A 235 -8.44 15.87 -2.53
CA TYR A 235 -9.54 16.25 -3.43
C TYR A 235 -10.90 15.77 -2.92
N PHE A 236 -11.00 14.54 -2.39
CA PHE A 236 -12.24 14.05 -1.80
C PHE A 236 -12.61 14.82 -0.53
N VAL A 237 -11.65 15.19 0.30
CA VAL A 237 -11.88 16.02 1.50
C VAL A 237 -12.34 17.41 1.12
N GLU A 238 -11.74 18.06 0.13
CA GLU A 238 -12.16 19.36 -0.42
C GLU A 238 -13.57 19.32 -0.99
N ARG A 239 -13.99 18.18 -1.58
CA ARG A 239 -15.34 17.93 -2.06
C ARG A 239 -16.36 17.71 -0.92
N GLY A 240 -15.92 17.70 0.35
CA GLY A 240 -16.78 17.52 1.51
C GLY A 240 -17.19 16.08 1.83
N PHE A 241 -16.44 15.08 1.32
CA PHE A 241 -16.70 13.69 1.68
C PHE A 241 -16.37 13.41 3.14
N GLU A 242 -17.20 12.59 3.77
CA GLU A 242 -16.79 11.78 4.91
C GLU A 242 -16.04 10.57 4.38
N LEU A 243 -14.88 10.29 4.94
CA LEU A 243 -14.04 9.19 4.47
C LEU A 243 -13.11 8.64 5.56
N PHE A 244 -12.60 7.46 5.33
CA PHE A 244 -11.48 6.89 6.07
C PHE A 244 -10.25 6.77 5.18
N CYS A 245 -9.07 7.01 5.77
CA CYS A 245 -7.80 6.70 5.12
C CYS A 245 -6.90 5.89 6.04
N ALA A 246 -6.55 4.69 5.61
CA ALA A 246 -5.59 3.82 6.28
C ALA A 246 -4.18 4.18 5.82
N GLN A 247 -3.36 4.72 6.72
CA GLN A 247 -1.97 5.08 6.46
C GLN A 247 -1.01 4.04 7.03
N SER A 248 0.07 3.76 6.30
CA SER A 248 1.14 2.89 6.75
C SER A 248 2.49 3.60 6.68
N PHE A 249 3.25 3.54 7.78
CA PHE A 249 4.63 4.02 7.84
C PHE A 249 5.66 2.89 7.63
N ALA A 250 5.21 1.72 7.18
CA ALA A 250 6.08 0.58 6.90
C ALA A 250 7.08 0.86 5.77
N LYS A 251 6.64 1.49 4.67
CA LYS A 251 7.47 1.72 3.48
C LYS A 251 8.20 3.05 3.53
N ASN A 252 7.48 4.14 3.72
CA ASN A 252 8.04 5.49 3.68
C ASN A 252 8.96 5.86 4.86
N PHE A 253 8.91 5.08 5.95
CA PHE A 253 9.88 5.15 7.06
C PHE A 253 10.80 3.93 7.15
N GLY A 254 10.56 2.88 6.35
CA GLY A 254 11.29 1.62 6.48
C GLY A 254 10.99 0.86 7.78
N LEU A 255 9.88 1.15 8.45
CA LEU A 255 9.48 0.61 9.76
C LEU A 255 8.55 -0.61 9.62
N TYR A 256 8.92 -1.57 8.76
CA TYR A 256 8.06 -2.70 8.37
C TYR A 256 7.59 -3.55 9.55
N ASN A 257 8.47 -3.84 10.50
CA ASN A 257 8.20 -4.69 11.68
C ASN A 257 7.78 -3.92 12.92
N GLU A 258 7.89 -2.60 12.93
CA GLU A 258 7.44 -1.75 14.04
C GLU A 258 5.91 -1.64 14.11
N ARG A 259 5.23 -2.00 13.04
CA ARG A 259 3.77 -2.00 12.93
C ARG A 259 3.15 -0.66 13.28
N ILE A 260 3.62 0.40 12.67
CA ILE A 260 3.09 1.76 12.86
C ILE A 260 2.28 2.22 11.66
N GLY A 261 1.08 2.71 11.91
CA GLY A 261 0.15 3.28 10.96
C GLY A 261 -0.85 4.19 11.65
N ASN A 262 -1.74 4.75 10.86
CA ASN A 262 -2.78 5.66 11.33
C ASN A 262 -4.07 5.44 10.52
N LEU A 263 -5.21 5.44 11.18
CA LEU A 263 -6.52 5.60 10.54
C LEU A 263 -6.90 7.06 10.66
N THR A 264 -6.86 7.80 9.57
CA THR A 264 -7.42 9.16 9.50
C THR A 264 -8.91 9.07 9.22
N VAL A 265 -9.70 9.64 10.11
CA VAL A 265 -11.16 9.73 10.05
C VAL A 265 -11.52 11.16 9.68
N VAL A 266 -12.27 11.37 8.61
CA VAL A 266 -12.77 12.69 8.17
C VAL A 266 -14.28 12.71 8.24
N GLN A 267 -14.82 13.72 8.90
CA GLN A 267 -16.25 13.90 9.17
C GLN A 267 -16.76 15.23 8.61
N LYS A 268 -18.08 15.36 8.45
CA LYS A 268 -18.72 16.62 8.05
C LYS A 268 -18.86 17.61 9.19
N SER A 269 -19.06 17.12 10.41
CA SER A 269 -19.28 17.93 11.60
C SER A 269 -18.47 17.43 12.79
N THR A 270 -18.05 18.33 13.66
CA THR A 270 -17.39 18.00 14.93
C THR A 270 -18.33 17.39 15.97
N GLU A 271 -19.63 17.53 15.79
CA GLU A 271 -20.65 17.03 16.75
C GLU A 271 -20.58 15.51 16.93
N THR A 272 -20.16 14.78 15.88
CA THR A 272 -20.07 13.31 15.90
C THR A 272 -18.70 12.80 16.37
N THR A 273 -17.69 13.67 16.52
CA THR A 273 -16.30 13.25 16.79
C THR A 273 -16.18 12.44 18.07
N ALA A 274 -16.78 12.90 19.17
CA ALA A 274 -16.70 12.20 20.45
C ALA A 274 -17.37 10.81 20.38
N ALA A 275 -18.50 10.70 19.71
CA ALA A 275 -19.21 9.44 19.55
C ALA A 275 -18.41 8.45 18.67
N VAL A 276 -17.90 8.92 17.53
CA VAL A 276 -17.07 8.08 16.63
C VAL A 276 -15.80 7.63 17.33
N ALA A 277 -15.07 8.53 17.98
CA ALA A 277 -13.85 8.22 18.72
C ALA A 277 -14.10 7.21 19.85
N SER A 278 -15.21 7.35 20.60
CA SER A 278 -15.56 6.43 21.67
C SER A 278 -15.84 5.01 21.16
N GLN A 279 -16.54 4.87 20.05
CA GLN A 279 -16.81 3.57 19.44
C GLN A 279 -15.53 2.93 18.88
N ILE A 280 -14.65 3.71 18.23
CA ILE A 280 -13.35 3.22 17.78
C ILE A 280 -12.50 2.80 18.99
N THR A 281 -12.53 3.53 20.10
CA THR A 281 -11.85 3.14 21.35
C THR A 281 -12.28 1.76 21.81
N LEU A 282 -13.59 1.47 21.83
CA LEU A 282 -14.09 0.13 22.22
C LEU A 282 -13.62 -0.97 21.26
N LEU A 283 -13.59 -0.70 19.96
CA LEU A 283 -13.08 -1.64 18.96
C LEU A 283 -11.59 -1.93 19.18
N VAL A 284 -10.76 -0.90 19.32
CA VAL A 284 -9.31 -1.03 19.58
C VAL A 284 -9.07 -1.79 20.89
N ARG A 285 -9.81 -1.47 21.95
CA ARG A 285 -9.72 -2.20 23.23
C ARG A 285 -10.02 -3.69 23.07
N GLY A 286 -10.99 -4.04 22.24
CA GLY A 286 -11.33 -5.44 21.97
C GLY A 286 -10.35 -6.17 21.06
N MET A 287 -9.57 -5.45 20.22
CA MET A 287 -8.62 -6.06 19.28
C MET A 287 -7.23 -6.27 19.87
N TYR A 288 -6.62 -5.21 20.41
CA TYR A 288 -5.23 -5.23 20.88
C TYR A 288 -4.96 -4.30 22.07
N SER A 289 -5.99 -3.78 22.70
CA SER A 289 -5.97 -2.95 23.90
C SER A 289 -5.38 -1.56 23.70
N ASN A 290 -4.10 -1.47 23.37
CA ASN A 290 -3.35 -0.22 23.16
C ASN A 290 -2.32 -0.42 22.05
N PRO A 291 -1.99 0.63 21.27
CA PRO A 291 -0.97 0.54 20.25
C PRO A 291 0.45 0.55 20.83
N PRO A 292 1.48 0.06 20.10
CA PRO A 292 2.86 0.05 20.54
C PRO A 292 3.49 1.45 20.49
N ALA A 293 4.42 1.73 21.41
CA ALA A 293 5.01 3.06 21.59
C ALA A 293 6.25 3.33 20.71
N PHE A 294 7.14 2.36 20.49
CA PHE A 294 8.47 2.63 19.94
C PHE A 294 8.41 3.21 18.51
N GLY A 295 7.75 2.53 17.60
CA GLY A 295 7.60 3.02 16.21
C GLY A 295 6.85 4.34 16.12
N SER A 296 5.86 4.58 16.99
CA SER A 296 5.13 5.85 17.02
C SER A 296 6.00 7.01 17.52
N ARG A 297 6.87 6.78 18.49
CA ARG A 297 7.86 7.77 18.96
C ARG A 297 8.81 8.17 17.83
N ILE A 298 9.28 7.21 17.02
CA ILE A 298 10.12 7.49 15.84
C ILE A 298 9.38 8.39 14.86
N VAL A 299 8.18 7.99 14.43
CA VAL A 299 7.39 8.74 13.43
C VAL A 299 7.03 10.13 13.95
N SER A 300 6.54 10.21 15.20
CA SER A 300 6.21 11.50 15.85
C SER A 300 7.42 12.42 15.88
N ARG A 301 8.57 11.93 16.36
CA ARG A 301 9.79 12.75 16.46
C ARG A 301 10.24 13.28 15.10
N VAL A 302 10.20 12.44 14.07
CA VAL A 302 10.61 12.85 12.72
C VAL A 302 9.61 13.83 12.08
N LEU A 303 8.33 13.59 12.21
CA LEU A 303 7.33 14.45 11.54
C LEU A 303 7.08 15.78 12.26
N CYS A 304 7.27 15.82 13.61
CA CYS A 304 7.06 17.03 14.40
C CYS A 304 8.30 17.93 14.49
N ASP A 305 9.49 17.45 14.11
CA ASP A 305 10.72 18.25 14.04
C ASP A 305 10.99 18.65 12.59
N ALA A 306 11.07 19.94 12.32
CA ALA A 306 11.23 20.48 10.96
C ALA A 306 12.52 20.00 10.28
N ALA A 307 13.64 19.89 11.02
CA ALA A 307 14.91 19.44 10.48
C ALA A 307 14.90 17.95 10.17
N LEU A 308 14.37 17.11 11.07
CA LEU A 308 14.23 15.68 10.86
C LEU A 308 13.22 15.38 9.74
N ARG A 309 12.13 16.15 9.66
CA ARG A 309 11.14 16.03 8.56
C ARG A 309 11.79 16.34 7.21
N ALA A 310 12.64 17.35 7.12
CA ALA A 310 13.39 17.66 5.90
C ALA A 310 14.35 16.52 5.50
N GLU A 311 15.10 15.96 6.46
CA GLU A 311 15.94 14.79 6.19
C GLU A 311 15.14 13.56 5.75
N TRP A 312 13.96 13.34 6.33
CA TRP A 312 13.06 12.28 5.91
C TRP A 312 12.59 12.47 4.48
N MET A 313 12.25 13.69 4.08
CA MET A 313 11.90 14.01 2.68
C MET A 313 13.01 13.65 1.70
N GLU A 314 14.27 13.90 2.04
CA GLU A 314 15.42 13.49 1.20
C GLU A 314 15.58 11.96 1.16
N CYS A 315 15.32 11.25 2.25
CA CYS A 315 15.31 9.78 2.24
C CYS A 315 14.22 9.21 1.29
N ILE A 316 13.02 9.76 1.34
CA ILE A 316 11.92 9.40 0.44
C ILE A 316 12.30 9.63 -1.02
N LYS A 317 12.83 10.80 -1.32
CA LYS A 317 13.27 11.17 -2.66
C LYS A 317 14.36 10.23 -3.19
N THR A 318 15.30 9.85 -2.32
CA THR A 318 16.33 8.85 -2.63
C THR A 318 15.72 7.51 -3.01
N MET A 319 14.77 7.00 -2.21
CA MET A 319 14.10 5.72 -2.48
C MET A 319 13.30 5.76 -3.78
N SER A 320 12.49 6.79 -3.97
CA SER A 320 11.65 6.96 -5.16
C SER A 320 12.49 7.11 -6.44
N SER A 321 13.52 7.95 -6.40
CA SER A 321 14.42 8.17 -7.56
C SER A 321 15.11 6.88 -8.00
N ARG A 322 15.57 6.06 -7.03
CA ARG A 322 16.19 4.77 -7.34
C ARG A 322 15.19 3.81 -8.00
N ILE A 323 13.95 3.75 -7.51
CA ILE A 323 12.91 2.89 -8.12
C ILE A 323 12.62 3.33 -9.56
N ILE A 324 12.50 4.64 -9.80
CA ILE A 324 12.31 5.21 -11.13
C ILE A 324 13.47 4.85 -12.05
N ALA A 325 14.71 4.96 -11.55
CA ALA A 325 15.90 4.57 -12.31
C ALA A 325 15.90 3.08 -12.69
N MET A 326 15.49 2.20 -11.77
CA MET A 326 15.42 0.76 -12.05
C MET A 326 14.29 0.42 -13.04
N ARG A 327 13.17 1.13 -13.02
CA ARG A 327 12.12 1.00 -14.05
C ARG A 327 12.66 1.34 -15.43
N LYS A 328 13.35 2.47 -15.54
CA LYS A 328 13.97 2.90 -16.79
C LYS A 328 15.03 1.90 -17.27
N ALA A 329 15.92 1.45 -16.39
CA ALA A 329 16.94 0.50 -16.72
C ALA A 329 16.37 -0.84 -17.22
N LEU A 330 15.34 -1.38 -16.56
CA LEU A 330 14.67 -2.60 -17.02
C LEU A 330 14.01 -2.39 -18.39
N TYR A 331 13.32 -1.29 -18.60
CA TYR A 331 12.71 -0.93 -19.89
C TYR A 331 13.76 -0.84 -20.99
N ASP A 332 14.84 -0.08 -20.77
CA ASP A 332 15.90 0.12 -21.76
C ASP A 332 16.56 -1.22 -22.18
N GLU A 333 16.82 -2.11 -21.21
CA GLU A 333 17.39 -3.45 -21.50
C GLU A 333 16.41 -4.32 -22.29
N LEU A 334 15.11 -4.32 -21.98
CA LEU A 334 14.10 -5.07 -22.73
C LEU A 334 13.97 -4.59 -24.18
N ILE A 335 14.05 -3.26 -24.41
CA ILE A 335 14.04 -2.68 -25.75
C ILE A 335 15.33 -3.02 -26.50
N ALA A 336 16.50 -2.92 -25.87
CA ALA A 336 17.78 -3.27 -26.47
C ALA A 336 17.84 -4.75 -26.91
N LEU A 337 17.23 -5.64 -26.13
CA LEU A 337 17.09 -7.06 -26.46
C LEU A 337 16.02 -7.34 -27.52
N LYS A 338 15.27 -6.33 -27.98
CA LYS A 338 14.11 -6.48 -28.87
C LYS A 338 13.09 -7.50 -28.36
N THR A 339 12.81 -7.44 -27.06
CA THR A 339 11.88 -8.35 -26.39
C THR A 339 10.49 -8.21 -27.00
N PRO A 340 9.82 -9.29 -27.44
CA PRO A 340 8.49 -9.21 -28.04
C PRO A 340 7.45 -8.53 -27.13
N GLY A 341 6.53 -7.78 -27.72
CA GLY A 341 5.47 -7.06 -27.00
C GLY A 341 5.81 -5.60 -26.73
N THR A 342 5.00 -4.96 -25.89
CA THR A 342 5.16 -3.55 -25.49
C THR A 342 5.57 -3.46 -24.03
N TRP A 343 6.50 -2.56 -23.69
CA TRP A 343 7.08 -2.48 -22.36
C TRP A 343 7.01 -1.08 -21.71
N GLU A 344 6.41 -0.10 -22.42
CA GLU A 344 6.24 1.29 -21.97
C GLU A 344 5.49 1.41 -20.64
N HIS A 345 4.61 0.45 -20.36
CA HIS A 345 3.86 0.42 -19.11
C HIS A 345 4.75 0.34 -17.88
N ILE A 346 5.94 -0.28 -17.97
CA ILE A 346 6.90 -0.36 -16.85
C ILE A 346 7.33 1.05 -16.40
N THR A 347 7.56 1.96 -17.32
CA THR A 347 7.97 3.34 -17.00
C THR A 347 6.81 4.26 -16.67
N LYS A 348 5.57 3.91 -17.08
CA LYS A 348 4.34 4.64 -16.74
C LYS A 348 3.80 4.27 -15.35
N GLN A 349 4.15 3.09 -14.86
CA GLN A 349 3.81 2.63 -13.52
C GLN A 349 4.66 3.34 -12.48
N ILE A 350 4.12 3.53 -11.27
CA ILE A 350 4.78 4.21 -10.15
C ILE A 350 4.78 3.33 -8.88
N GLY A 351 5.60 3.73 -7.92
CA GLY A 351 5.69 3.04 -6.64
C GLY A 351 6.50 1.74 -6.71
N MET A 352 6.30 0.90 -5.70
CA MET A 352 7.13 -0.28 -5.45
C MET A 352 6.97 -1.38 -6.49
N PHE A 353 5.80 -1.54 -7.10
CA PHE A 353 5.47 -2.69 -7.94
C PHE A 353 5.36 -2.35 -9.42
N SER A 354 5.69 -3.35 -10.25
CA SER A 354 5.37 -3.37 -11.66
C SER A 354 4.53 -4.60 -11.97
N TYR A 355 3.44 -4.39 -12.69
CA TYR A 355 2.60 -5.45 -13.24
C TYR A 355 3.04 -5.66 -14.69
N THR A 356 3.93 -6.65 -14.89
CA THR A 356 4.71 -6.78 -16.14
C THR A 356 3.89 -7.26 -17.33
N GLY A 357 2.76 -7.91 -17.08
CA GLY A 357 1.97 -8.60 -18.10
C GLY A 357 2.50 -9.98 -18.47
N LEU A 358 3.48 -10.51 -17.74
CA LEU A 358 3.93 -11.90 -17.87
C LEU A 358 2.84 -12.85 -17.44
N ASN A 359 2.64 -13.93 -18.18
CA ASN A 359 1.72 -15.00 -17.83
C ASN A 359 2.38 -16.03 -16.90
N GLU A 360 1.56 -16.93 -16.33
CA GLU A 360 2.01 -17.93 -15.36
C GLU A 360 3.13 -18.85 -15.91
N LYS A 361 3.06 -19.26 -17.17
CA LYS A 361 4.12 -20.10 -17.80
C LYS A 361 5.45 -19.37 -17.89
N GLN A 362 5.42 -18.09 -18.26
CA GLN A 362 6.63 -17.25 -18.31
C GLN A 362 7.21 -17.03 -16.91
N VAL A 363 6.35 -16.81 -15.91
CA VAL A 363 6.78 -16.74 -14.50
C VAL A 363 7.41 -18.03 -14.02
N GLU A 364 6.86 -19.19 -14.37
CA GLU A 364 7.44 -20.47 -14.03
C GLU A 364 8.86 -20.67 -14.60
N ILE A 365 9.11 -20.26 -15.85
CA ILE A 365 10.44 -20.28 -16.45
C ILE A 365 11.42 -19.43 -15.63
N LEU A 366 11.01 -18.20 -15.27
CA LEU A 366 11.84 -17.29 -14.48
C LEU A 366 12.22 -17.90 -13.12
N ILE A 367 11.28 -18.55 -12.44
CA ILE A 367 11.53 -19.16 -11.14
C ILE A 367 12.40 -20.41 -11.28
N LYS A 368 12.04 -21.34 -12.17
CA LYS A 368 12.66 -22.67 -12.25
C LYS A 368 14.05 -22.64 -12.89
N GLU A 369 14.24 -21.82 -13.93
CA GLU A 369 15.48 -21.83 -14.72
C GLU A 369 16.43 -20.68 -14.37
N TYR A 370 15.90 -19.56 -13.90
CA TYR A 370 16.67 -18.35 -13.61
C TYR A 370 16.75 -17.98 -12.13
N SER A 371 16.06 -18.73 -11.25
CA SER A 371 15.99 -18.38 -9.81
C SER A 371 15.51 -16.94 -9.56
N ILE A 372 14.62 -16.43 -10.40
CA ILE A 372 13.99 -15.10 -10.26
C ILE A 372 12.58 -15.30 -9.71
N TYR A 373 12.40 -14.90 -8.46
CA TYR A 373 11.17 -15.13 -7.68
C TYR A 373 10.23 -13.97 -7.77
N LEU A 374 9.06 -14.15 -8.38
CA LEU A 374 8.00 -13.16 -8.56
C LEU A 374 6.62 -13.82 -8.45
N LEU A 375 5.55 -13.02 -8.32
CA LEU A 375 4.22 -13.57 -8.20
C LEU A 375 3.73 -14.16 -9.53
N LYS A 376 2.89 -15.18 -9.47
CA LYS A 376 2.30 -15.86 -10.63
C LYS A 376 1.54 -14.91 -11.57
N THR A 377 1.01 -13.81 -11.01
CA THR A 377 0.33 -12.74 -11.74
C THR A 377 1.27 -11.87 -12.58
N GLY A 378 2.57 -12.11 -12.54
CA GLY A 378 3.58 -11.26 -13.20
C GLY A 378 3.91 -9.97 -12.45
N ARG A 379 3.45 -9.80 -11.20
CA ARG A 379 3.85 -8.66 -10.36
C ARG A 379 5.29 -8.83 -9.89
N ILE A 380 6.11 -7.80 -10.10
CA ILE A 380 7.47 -7.70 -9.57
C ILE A 380 7.61 -6.51 -8.62
N SER A 381 8.47 -6.64 -7.62
CA SER A 381 8.94 -5.53 -6.81
C SER A 381 10.15 -4.88 -7.47
N MET A 382 10.01 -3.62 -7.89
CA MET A 382 11.11 -2.84 -8.47
C MET A 382 12.24 -2.60 -7.45
N CYS A 383 11.94 -2.70 -6.17
CA CYS A 383 12.94 -2.57 -5.10
C CYS A 383 13.94 -3.74 -5.04
N GLY A 384 13.60 -4.89 -5.62
CA GLY A 384 14.50 -6.04 -5.73
C GLY A 384 15.49 -5.93 -6.89
N LEU A 385 15.25 -5.00 -7.83
CA LEU A 385 16.20 -4.70 -8.90
C LEU A 385 17.33 -3.78 -8.40
N ASN A 386 18.50 -3.98 -8.98
CA ASN A 386 19.68 -3.14 -8.80
C ASN A 386 20.54 -3.14 -10.06
N GLU A 387 21.57 -2.32 -10.10
CA GLU A 387 22.47 -2.17 -11.25
C GLU A 387 23.17 -3.49 -11.63
N ASN A 388 23.39 -4.38 -10.65
CA ASN A 388 24.08 -5.65 -10.87
C ASN A 388 23.16 -6.75 -11.43
N ASN A 389 21.85 -6.69 -11.16
CA ASN A 389 20.91 -7.77 -11.55
C ASN A 389 19.93 -7.39 -12.66
N VAL A 390 19.72 -6.09 -12.96
CA VAL A 390 18.69 -5.65 -13.93
C VAL A 390 18.91 -6.25 -15.31
N LYS A 391 20.14 -6.35 -15.78
CA LYS A 391 20.48 -6.97 -17.09
C LYS A 391 20.16 -8.46 -17.10
N TYR A 392 20.49 -9.16 -16.01
CA TYR A 392 20.18 -10.58 -15.86
C TYR A 392 18.67 -10.81 -15.88
N VAL A 393 17.91 -10.02 -15.14
CA VAL A 393 16.44 -10.09 -15.11
C VAL A 393 15.85 -9.80 -16.48
N ALA A 394 16.33 -8.77 -17.18
CA ALA A 394 15.85 -8.43 -18.53
C ALA A 394 16.10 -9.57 -19.55
N LYS A 395 17.29 -10.20 -19.53
CA LYS A 395 17.61 -11.36 -20.38
C LYS A 395 16.71 -12.55 -20.08
N ALA A 396 16.44 -12.83 -18.81
CA ALA A 396 15.56 -13.93 -18.41
C ALA A 396 14.10 -13.67 -18.86
N ILE A 397 13.60 -12.43 -18.72
CA ILE A 397 12.28 -12.03 -19.23
C ILE A 397 12.23 -12.19 -20.75
N HIS A 398 13.24 -11.72 -21.47
CA HIS A 398 13.32 -11.86 -22.92
C HIS A 398 13.22 -13.32 -23.36
N ASP A 399 13.99 -14.21 -22.73
CA ASP A 399 13.99 -15.64 -23.02
C ASP A 399 12.60 -16.26 -22.74
N ALA A 400 12.04 -16.02 -21.56
CA ALA A 400 10.72 -16.55 -21.18
C ALA A 400 9.61 -16.12 -22.14
N VAL A 401 9.64 -14.85 -22.59
CA VAL A 401 8.66 -14.31 -23.53
C VAL A 401 8.84 -14.90 -24.92
N THR A 402 10.07 -15.05 -25.40
CA THR A 402 10.39 -15.58 -26.75
C THR A 402 10.01 -17.07 -26.85
N ARG A 403 10.32 -17.89 -25.85
CA ARG A 403 9.94 -19.31 -25.82
C ARG A 403 8.44 -19.53 -25.81
N ALA A 404 7.70 -18.76 -24.99
CA ALA A 404 6.24 -18.86 -24.95
C ALA A 404 5.58 -18.45 -26.26
N SER A 405 6.15 -17.49 -27.01
CA SER A 405 5.66 -17.07 -28.31
C SER A 405 5.87 -18.16 -29.40
N ASN A 406 6.92 -18.96 -29.28
CA ASN A 406 7.19 -20.06 -30.22
C ASN A 406 6.27 -21.27 -29.97
N THR A 407 5.85 -21.51 -28.73
CA THR A 407 4.95 -22.62 -28.39
C THR A 407 3.51 -22.37 -28.83
N SER A 408 3.13 -21.12 -29.10
CA SER A 408 1.77 -20.75 -29.58
C SER A 408 1.64 -20.83 -31.12
N LYS A 409 2.72 -21.16 -31.83
CA LYS A 409 2.75 -21.29 -33.31
C LYS A 409 2.77 -22.74 -33.81
N ILE A 410 2.68 -23.71 -32.90
CA ILE A 410 2.53 -25.14 -33.14
C ILE A 410 1.12 -25.56 -32.67
#